data_35ee458e2aa82fce35b53b4438f3b3f5
#
_entry.id   35ee458e2aa82fce35b53b4438f3b3f5
#
_cell.length_a   1.000
_cell.length_b   1.000
_cell.length_c   1.000
_cell.angle_alpha   90.00
_cell.angle_beta   90.00
_cell.angle_gamma   90.00
#
_symmetry.space_group_name_H-M   'P 1'
#
loop_
_entity.id
_entity.type
_entity.pdbx_description
1 polymer ?
#
loop_
_entity_poly.entity_id
_entity_poly.type
_entity_poly.pdbx_seq_one_letter_code
_entity_poly.pdbx_strand_id
1 'polypeptide(L)'
;MTTKKSSWELLSKIDVSQHVEKKNNLTYLSWAWAWGILKNEYPNATFTKHHSPQTGMPYFVDHNGFCFVRVTVELGEGEPTVTEFLPVLDHRNKAIQNPDSFSVNNSLQRCLTKAIAYLGLGHYIYAGEDLPQDAAEAPEKPSKPVAAVAQPVAVTAPVASVSGSPNIIV
;
A
#
# COMPACT_ATOMS: atom_id res chain seq x y z
N MET A 1 12.67 -34.07 12.48
CA MET A 1 13.09 -33.10 11.45
C MET A 1 12.03 -31.99 11.41
N THR A 2 12.39 -30.77 11.84
CA THR A 2 11.43 -29.65 11.81
C THR A 2 11.34 -29.15 10.37
N THR A 3 10.19 -29.32 9.74
CA THR A 3 9.97 -28.83 8.37
C THR A 3 10.05 -27.31 8.39
N LYS A 4 10.99 -26.73 7.63
CA LYS A 4 11.12 -25.27 7.48
C LYS A 4 9.81 -24.75 6.85
N LYS A 5 9.15 -23.79 7.49
CA LYS A 5 7.96 -23.13 6.94
C LYS A 5 8.34 -22.35 5.69
N SER A 6 7.45 -22.35 4.70
CA SER A 6 7.65 -21.55 3.50
C SER A 6 7.52 -20.05 3.81
N SER A 7 8.09 -19.20 2.94
CA SER A 7 7.94 -17.75 3.06
C SER A 7 6.47 -17.33 3.08
N TRP A 8 5.64 -17.97 2.26
CA TRP A 8 4.20 -17.76 2.24
C TRP A 8 3.53 -18.08 3.58
N GLU A 9 3.85 -19.22 4.19
CA GLU A 9 3.27 -19.62 5.49
C GLU A 9 3.63 -18.66 6.64
N LEU A 10 4.78 -18.02 6.55
CA LEU A 10 5.21 -17.03 7.54
C LEU A 10 4.57 -15.67 7.27
N LEU A 11 4.75 -15.13 6.06
CA LEU A 11 4.40 -13.76 5.72
C LEU A 11 2.89 -13.54 5.57
N SER A 12 2.14 -14.55 5.09
CA SER A 12 0.68 -14.44 4.89
C SER A 12 -0.13 -14.34 6.19
N LYS A 13 0.49 -14.70 7.33
CA LYS A 13 -0.14 -14.63 8.65
C LYS A 13 0.06 -13.29 9.35
N ILE A 14 0.95 -12.45 8.83
CA ILE A 14 1.24 -11.14 9.43
C ILE A 14 0.08 -10.20 9.09
N ASP A 15 -0.54 -9.65 10.14
CA ASP A 15 -1.60 -8.66 10.00
C ASP A 15 -1.00 -7.28 9.74
N VAL A 16 -1.27 -6.74 8.55
CA VAL A 16 -0.84 -5.39 8.14
C VAL A 16 -1.97 -4.37 8.18
N SER A 17 -3.14 -4.72 8.70
CA SER A 17 -4.36 -3.88 8.68
C SER A 17 -4.18 -2.51 9.35
N GLN A 18 -3.30 -2.39 10.34
CA GLN A 18 -3.00 -1.13 11.02
C GLN A 18 -2.06 -0.20 10.22
N HIS A 19 -1.47 -0.69 9.12
CA HIS A 19 -0.49 0.03 8.32
C HIS A 19 -0.99 0.33 6.90
N VAL A 20 -2.28 0.11 6.66
CA VAL A 20 -2.92 0.38 5.37
C VAL A 20 -3.70 1.68 5.38
N GLU A 21 -3.66 2.36 4.25
CA GLU A 21 -4.43 3.56 3.97
C GLU A 21 -5.43 3.29 2.84
N LYS A 22 -6.63 3.86 2.94
CA LYS A 22 -7.62 3.81 1.87
C LYS A 22 -7.61 5.13 1.09
N LYS A 23 -7.48 5.03 -0.23
CA LYS A 23 -7.55 6.17 -1.15
C LYS A 23 -8.29 5.74 -2.42
N ASN A 24 -9.35 6.45 -2.79
CA ASN A 24 -10.15 6.16 -4.00
C ASN A 24 -10.61 4.69 -4.08
N ASN A 25 -11.16 4.16 -3.00
CA ASN A 25 -11.59 2.75 -2.84
C ASN A 25 -10.48 1.69 -2.99
N LEU A 26 -9.24 2.10 -3.16
CA LEU A 26 -8.08 1.20 -3.15
C LEU A 26 -7.40 1.21 -1.78
N THR A 27 -6.88 0.06 -1.40
CA THR A 27 -6.13 -0.11 -0.16
C THR A 27 -4.65 -0.09 -0.47
N TYR A 28 -3.90 0.75 0.23
CA TYR A 28 -2.47 0.90 0.06
C TYR A 28 -1.73 0.51 1.33
N LEU A 29 -0.76 -0.38 1.22
CA LEU A 29 0.23 -0.62 2.26
C LEU A 29 1.47 0.24 1.95
N SER A 30 1.93 1.02 2.92
CA SER A 30 3.16 1.78 2.77
C SER A 30 4.34 0.86 2.45
N TRP A 31 5.10 1.19 1.40
CA TRP A 31 6.30 0.43 1.02
C TRP A 31 7.32 0.34 2.14
N ALA A 32 7.43 1.39 2.97
CA ALA A 32 8.37 1.43 4.09
C ALA A 32 7.99 0.41 5.17
N TRP A 33 6.70 0.27 5.47
CA TRP A 33 6.18 -0.74 6.38
C TRP A 33 6.36 -2.16 5.81
N ALA A 34 5.95 -2.37 4.56
CA ALA A 34 6.09 -3.66 3.89
C ALA A 34 7.56 -4.12 3.89
N TRP A 35 8.47 -3.22 3.53
CA TRP A 35 9.89 -3.49 3.51
C TRP A 35 10.47 -3.74 4.91
N GLY A 36 10.09 -2.92 5.89
CA GLY A 36 10.55 -3.06 7.28
C GLY A 36 10.14 -4.40 7.88
N ILE A 37 8.89 -4.80 7.71
CA ILE A 37 8.39 -6.11 8.17
C ILE A 37 9.14 -7.24 7.46
N LEU A 38 9.29 -7.14 6.12
CA LEU A 38 10.03 -8.15 5.36
C LEU A 38 11.46 -8.31 5.85
N LYS A 39 12.16 -7.21 6.13
CA LYS A 39 13.54 -7.23 6.63
C LYS A 39 13.66 -7.80 8.03
N ASN A 40 12.63 -7.70 8.87
CA ASN A 40 12.62 -8.34 10.19
C ASN A 40 12.54 -9.86 10.06
N GLU A 41 11.69 -10.38 9.14
CA GLU A 41 11.54 -11.83 8.91
C GLU A 41 12.69 -12.41 8.06
N TYR A 42 13.18 -11.65 7.09
CA TYR A 42 14.23 -12.00 6.13
C TYR A 42 15.34 -10.94 6.12
N PRO A 43 16.26 -10.93 7.08
CA PRO A 43 17.32 -9.92 7.18
C PRO A 43 18.20 -9.78 5.93
N ASN A 44 18.37 -10.89 5.19
CA ASN A 44 19.15 -10.93 3.94
C ASN A 44 18.35 -10.51 2.69
N ALA A 45 17.05 -10.18 2.84
CA ALA A 45 16.25 -9.77 1.70
C ALA A 45 16.83 -8.52 1.02
N THR A 46 16.81 -8.53 -0.31
CA THR A 46 17.23 -7.40 -1.16
C THR A 46 16.14 -7.10 -2.18
N PHE A 47 16.20 -5.92 -2.78
CA PHE A 47 15.38 -5.63 -3.96
C PHE A 47 16.18 -4.87 -5.01
N THR A 48 15.81 -5.10 -6.27
CA THR A 48 16.41 -4.46 -7.44
C THR A 48 15.35 -3.68 -8.21
N LYS A 49 15.58 -2.39 -8.42
CA LYS A 49 14.82 -1.57 -9.38
C LYS A 49 15.49 -1.72 -10.74
N HIS A 50 14.75 -2.25 -11.72
CA HIS A 50 15.31 -2.47 -13.05
C HIS A 50 15.32 -1.19 -13.88
N HIS A 51 16.36 -1.04 -14.68
CA HIS A 51 16.52 0.06 -15.62
C HIS A 51 16.43 -0.46 -17.05
N SER A 52 15.85 0.33 -17.93
CA SER A 52 15.82 0.04 -19.36
C SER A 52 17.24 0.02 -19.91
N PRO A 53 17.69 -1.06 -20.56
CA PRO A 53 19.04 -1.13 -21.12
C PRO A 53 19.24 -0.15 -22.29
N GLN A 54 18.15 0.29 -22.95
CA GLN A 54 18.20 1.23 -24.07
C GLN A 54 18.35 2.67 -23.62
N THR A 55 17.72 3.06 -22.49
CA THR A 55 17.64 4.46 -22.06
C THR A 55 18.34 4.74 -20.75
N GLY A 56 18.68 3.71 -19.96
CA GLY A 56 19.18 3.84 -18.58
C GLY A 56 18.12 4.32 -17.57
N MET A 57 16.90 4.59 -18.01
CA MET A 57 15.82 5.08 -17.14
C MET A 57 15.24 3.95 -16.28
N PRO A 58 14.74 4.25 -15.05
CA PRO A 58 14.16 3.25 -14.16
C PRO A 58 12.72 2.86 -14.55
N TYR A 59 12.41 2.91 -15.83
CA TYR A 59 11.15 2.47 -16.42
C TYR A 59 11.38 1.95 -17.85
N PHE A 60 10.42 1.21 -18.34
CA PHE A 60 10.38 0.63 -19.68
C PHE A 60 9.21 1.24 -20.45
N VAL A 61 9.24 1.15 -21.78
CA VAL A 61 8.17 1.65 -22.65
C VAL A 61 7.64 0.48 -23.47
N ASP A 62 6.32 0.31 -23.52
CA ASP A 62 5.66 -0.69 -24.36
C ASP A 62 5.54 -0.22 -25.82
N HIS A 63 5.00 -1.06 -26.68
CA HIS A 63 4.84 -0.76 -28.12
C HIS A 63 3.85 0.37 -28.42
N ASN A 64 2.97 0.73 -27.46
CA ASN A 64 2.03 1.85 -27.56
C ASN A 64 2.57 3.14 -26.90
N GLY A 65 3.80 3.11 -26.38
CA GLY A 65 4.44 4.26 -25.72
C GLY A 65 4.06 4.44 -24.26
N PHE A 66 3.29 3.51 -23.65
CA PHE A 66 3.01 3.56 -22.22
C PHE A 66 4.19 3.04 -21.40
N CYS A 67 4.36 3.62 -20.22
CA CYS A 67 5.49 3.31 -19.38
C CYS A 67 5.13 2.34 -18.26
N PHE A 68 6.08 1.46 -17.90
CA PHE A 68 5.97 0.57 -16.77
C PHE A 68 7.30 0.44 -16.03
N VAL A 69 7.23 0.12 -14.77
CA VAL A 69 8.37 -0.15 -13.90
C VAL A 69 8.48 -1.65 -13.62
N ARG A 70 9.67 -2.09 -13.19
CA ARG A 70 9.91 -3.49 -12.81
C ARG A 70 10.77 -3.53 -11.55
N VAL A 71 10.37 -4.38 -10.59
CA VAL A 71 11.09 -4.59 -9.33
C VAL A 71 11.23 -6.09 -9.08
N THR A 72 12.42 -6.51 -8.68
CA THR A 72 12.67 -7.86 -8.16
C THR A 72 12.90 -7.79 -6.67
N VAL A 73 12.30 -8.71 -5.91
CA VAL A 73 12.54 -8.95 -4.48
C VAL A 73 13.11 -10.33 -4.30
N GLU A 74 14.22 -10.44 -3.59
CA GLU A 74 14.92 -11.67 -3.25
C GLU A 74 14.97 -11.79 -1.73
N LEU A 75 14.54 -12.93 -1.17
CA LEU A 75 14.54 -13.14 0.28
C LEU A 75 15.88 -13.62 0.84
N GLY A 76 16.76 -14.09 -0.03
CA GLY A 76 18.08 -14.65 0.31
C GLY A 76 18.31 -16.01 -0.34
N GLU A 77 19.46 -16.62 -0.04
CA GLU A 77 19.86 -17.89 -0.63
C GLU A 77 18.89 -19.02 -0.27
N GLY A 78 18.43 -19.73 -1.31
CA GLY A 78 17.47 -20.85 -1.16
C GLY A 78 16.03 -20.42 -0.87
N GLU A 79 15.75 -19.14 -0.88
CA GLU A 79 14.41 -18.57 -0.72
C GLU A 79 13.83 -18.10 -2.06
N PRO A 80 12.48 -17.91 -2.16
CA PRO A 80 11.84 -17.42 -3.37
C PRO A 80 12.34 -16.04 -3.80
N THR A 81 12.35 -15.84 -5.12
CA THR A 81 12.55 -14.56 -5.80
C THR A 81 11.30 -14.20 -6.57
N VAL A 82 10.83 -12.97 -6.47
CA VAL A 82 9.67 -12.46 -7.21
C VAL A 82 10.06 -11.24 -8.00
N THR A 83 9.72 -11.24 -9.28
CA THR A 83 9.81 -10.06 -10.15
C THR A 83 8.40 -9.62 -10.54
N GLU A 84 8.07 -8.39 -10.23
CA GLU A 84 6.79 -7.76 -10.55
C GLU A 84 7.01 -6.59 -11.49
N PHE A 85 5.99 -6.27 -12.28
CA PHE A 85 5.93 -5.04 -13.06
C PHE A 85 4.62 -4.30 -12.81
N LEU A 86 4.64 -2.98 -12.94
CA LEU A 86 3.48 -2.13 -12.74
C LEU A 86 3.47 -0.98 -13.77
N PRO A 87 2.35 -0.66 -14.40
CA PRO A 87 2.24 0.53 -15.23
C PRO A 87 2.60 1.79 -14.44
N VAL A 88 3.22 2.76 -15.08
CA VAL A 88 3.33 4.10 -14.51
C VAL A 88 1.97 4.78 -14.66
N LEU A 89 1.38 5.17 -13.54
CA LEU A 89 0.00 5.63 -13.46
C LEU A 89 -0.06 7.11 -13.06
N ASP A 90 -1.05 7.80 -13.60
CA ASP A 90 -1.44 9.14 -13.13
C ASP A 90 -2.26 9.08 -11.82
N HIS A 91 -2.69 10.25 -11.34
CA HIS A 91 -3.51 10.38 -10.13
C HIS A 91 -4.92 9.75 -10.26
N ARG A 92 -5.34 9.36 -11.47
CA ARG A 92 -6.59 8.67 -11.79
C ARG A 92 -6.39 7.17 -12.02
N ASN A 93 -5.20 6.64 -11.71
CA ASN A 93 -4.81 5.25 -11.97
C ASN A 93 -4.87 4.85 -13.46
N LYS A 94 -4.63 5.79 -14.38
CA LYS A 94 -4.50 5.51 -15.81
C LYS A 94 -3.04 5.45 -16.20
N ALA A 95 -2.69 4.47 -17.03
CA ALA A 95 -1.34 4.35 -17.60
C ALA A 95 -1.00 5.61 -18.42
N ILE A 96 0.22 6.10 -18.28
CA ILE A 96 0.70 7.32 -18.93
C ILE A 96 1.92 7.08 -19.79
N GLN A 97 2.04 7.93 -20.80
CA GLN A 97 3.24 8.11 -21.63
C GLN A 97 4.07 9.25 -21.03
N ASN A 98 5.39 9.26 -21.27
CA ASN A 98 6.30 10.31 -20.83
C ASN A 98 6.11 10.72 -19.34
N PRO A 99 6.22 9.78 -18.39
CA PRO A 99 5.98 10.05 -16.99
C PRO A 99 7.05 11.00 -16.42
N ASP A 100 6.62 11.84 -15.48
CA ASP A 100 7.55 12.57 -14.63
C ASP A 100 8.22 11.65 -13.59
N SER A 101 9.28 12.13 -12.97
CA SER A 101 10.05 11.36 -11.98
C SER A 101 9.23 11.03 -10.73
N PHE A 102 8.24 11.85 -10.37
CA PHE A 102 7.35 11.59 -9.24
C PHE A 102 6.44 10.39 -9.51
N SER A 103 5.80 10.34 -10.67
CA SER A 103 4.94 9.23 -11.11
C SER A 103 5.73 7.92 -11.22
N VAL A 104 6.97 7.98 -11.75
CA VAL A 104 7.87 6.83 -11.82
C VAL A 104 8.23 6.33 -10.42
N ASN A 105 8.64 7.23 -9.50
CA ASN A 105 9.01 6.85 -8.14
C ASN A 105 7.83 6.21 -7.38
N ASN A 106 6.63 6.79 -7.48
CA ASN A 106 5.42 6.24 -6.86
C ASN A 106 5.11 4.84 -7.39
N SER A 107 5.22 4.64 -8.70
CA SER A 107 4.98 3.34 -9.32
C SER A 107 6.01 2.29 -8.91
N LEU A 108 7.30 2.67 -8.75
CA LEU A 108 8.35 1.80 -8.21
C LEU A 108 8.05 1.36 -6.77
N GLN A 109 7.59 2.28 -5.92
CA GLN A 109 7.23 1.96 -4.53
C GLN A 109 6.02 1.02 -4.45
N ARG A 110 4.99 1.26 -5.27
CA ARG A 110 3.82 0.37 -5.38
C ARG A 110 4.20 -1.00 -5.94
N CYS A 111 5.06 -1.04 -6.96
CA CYS A 111 5.58 -2.27 -7.55
C CYS A 111 6.36 -3.11 -6.51
N LEU A 112 7.20 -2.48 -5.69
CA LEU A 112 7.90 -3.13 -4.58
C LEU A 112 6.91 -3.77 -3.60
N THR A 113 5.89 -3.02 -3.16
CA THR A 113 4.88 -3.55 -2.23
C THR A 113 4.09 -4.71 -2.83
N LYS A 114 3.75 -4.66 -4.13
CA LYS A 114 3.08 -5.75 -4.84
C LYS A 114 3.99 -6.99 -4.96
N ALA A 115 5.27 -6.81 -5.27
CA ALA A 115 6.24 -7.92 -5.30
C ALA A 115 6.35 -8.62 -3.92
N ILE A 116 6.34 -7.85 -2.83
CA ILE A 116 6.34 -8.37 -1.46
C ILE A 116 5.03 -9.12 -1.16
N ALA A 117 3.89 -8.65 -1.66
CA ALA A 117 2.60 -9.32 -1.48
C ALA A 117 2.55 -10.71 -2.14
N TYR A 118 3.22 -10.91 -3.29
CA TYR A 118 3.37 -12.24 -3.89
C TYR A 118 4.18 -13.22 -3.04
N LEU A 119 4.99 -12.73 -2.10
CA LEU A 119 5.69 -13.55 -1.11
C LEU A 119 4.81 -13.87 0.11
N GLY A 120 3.62 -13.27 0.20
CA GLY A 120 2.60 -13.51 1.23
C GLY A 120 2.23 -12.29 2.06
N LEU A 121 3.13 -11.31 2.26
CA LEU A 121 2.91 -10.19 3.17
C LEU A 121 1.83 -9.24 2.65
N GLY A 122 0.71 -9.15 3.37
CA GLY A 122 -0.39 -8.24 3.02
C GLY A 122 -1.10 -8.59 1.72
N HIS A 123 -0.94 -9.81 1.17
CA HIS A 123 -1.57 -10.23 -0.10
C HIS A 123 -3.07 -10.01 -0.13
N TYR A 124 -3.75 -10.14 1.01
CA TYR A 124 -5.21 -10.00 1.13
C TYR A 124 -5.72 -8.58 0.87
N ILE A 125 -4.86 -7.54 0.97
CA ILE A 125 -5.27 -6.16 0.68
C ILE A 125 -5.55 -5.93 -0.81
N TYR A 126 -4.96 -6.76 -1.68
CA TYR A 126 -5.14 -6.71 -3.13
C TYR A 126 -6.29 -7.60 -3.62
N ALA A 127 -6.93 -8.35 -2.73
CA ALA A 127 -8.08 -9.19 -3.10
C ALA A 127 -9.23 -8.32 -3.63
N GLY A 128 -9.57 -8.50 -4.90
CA GLY A 128 -10.62 -7.74 -5.58
C GLY A 128 -10.14 -6.56 -6.44
N GLU A 129 -8.85 -6.22 -6.45
CA GLU A 129 -8.33 -5.14 -7.32
C GLU A 129 -8.46 -5.46 -8.82
N ASP A 130 -8.39 -6.73 -9.19
CA ASP A 130 -8.43 -7.20 -10.58
C ASP A 130 -9.83 -7.68 -11.01
N LEU A 131 -10.87 -7.42 -10.21
CA LEU A 131 -12.25 -7.75 -10.60
C LEU A 131 -12.70 -6.83 -11.75
N PRO A 132 -13.41 -7.37 -12.76
CA PRO A 132 -14.04 -6.56 -13.79
C PRO A 132 -14.90 -5.45 -13.18
N GLN A 133 -14.89 -4.25 -13.76
CA GLN A 133 -15.65 -3.10 -13.23
C GLN A 133 -17.15 -3.38 -13.10
N ASP A 134 -17.69 -4.27 -13.92
CA ASP A 134 -19.10 -4.70 -13.89
C ASP A 134 -19.42 -5.66 -12.71
N ALA A 135 -18.42 -6.17 -12.00
CA ALA A 135 -18.57 -7.01 -10.81
C ALA A 135 -18.63 -6.21 -9.49
N ALA A 136 -18.54 -4.88 -9.55
CA ALA A 136 -18.50 -3.99 -8.37
C ALA A 136 -19.86 -3.84 -7.65
N GLU A 137 -20.93 -4.49 -8.12
CA GLU A 137 -22.26 -4.55 -7.45
C GLU A 137 -22.50 -5.86 -6.67
N ALA A 138 -21.46 -6.58 -6.25
CA ALA A 138 -21.64 -7.66 -5.29
C ALA A 138 -21.91 -7.09 -3.88
N PRO A 139 -22.89 -7.62 -3.13
CA PRO A 139 -23.33 -7.04 -1.86
C PRO A 139 -22.16 -6.98 -0.85
N GLU A 140 -22.07 -5.84 -0.17
CA GLU A 140 -21.11 -5.60 0.91
C GLU A 140 -21.10 -6.77 1.90
N LYS A 141 -19.92 -7.32 2.14
CA LYS A 141 -19.75 -8.30 3.23
C LYS A 141 -20.19 -7.62 4.53
N PRO A 142 -21.00 -8.29 5.37
CA PRO A 142 -21.51 -7.70 6.59
C PRO A 142 -20.35 -7.24 7.48
N SER A 143 -20.30 -5.93 7.74
CA SER A 143 -19.42 -5.34 8.73
C SER A 143 -19.75 -5.96 10.10
N LYS A 144 -18.72 -6.39 10.83
CA LYS A 144 -18.88 -6.85 12.22
C LYS A 144 -19.60 -5.76 13.01
N PRO A 145 -20.56 -6.12 13.90
CA PRO A 145 -21.28 -5.13 14.68
C PRO A 145 -20.31 -4.37 15.58
N VAL A 146 -20.25 -3.07 15.39
CA VAL A 146 -19.58 -2.15 16.30
C VAL A 146 -20.41 -2.14 17.58
N ALA A 147 -19.83 -2.56 18.71
CA ALA A 147 -20.45 -2.48 20.02
C ALA A 147 -20.85 -1.02 20.31
N ALA A 148 -22.13 -0.82 20.62
CA ALA A 148 -22.68 0.46 20.97
C ALA A 148 -21.98 1.01 22.23
N VAL A 149 -21.25 2.10 22.09
CA VAL A 149 -20.75 2.89 23.21
C VAL A 149 -21.91 3.76 23.69
N ALA A 150 -22.34 3.52 24.94
CA ALA A 150 -23.38 4.28 25.63
C ALA A 150 -22.97 5.76 25.70
N GLN A 151 -23.90 6.64 25.31
CA GLN A 151 -23.75 8.08 25.46
C GLN A 151 -23.88 8.46 26.94
N PRO A 152 -23.04 9.34 27.52
CA PRO A 152 -23.31 9.92 28.80
C PRO A 152 -24.29 11.08 28.66
N VAL A 153 -25.28 11.09 29.55
CA VAL A 153 -26.38 12.04 29.68
C VAL A 153 -25.83 13.45 29.98
N ALA A 154 -26.37 14.45 29.28
CA ALA A 154 -26.10 15.86 29.53
C ALA A 154 -26.63 16.30 30.89
N VAL A 155 -25.79 16.89 31.74
CA VAL A 155 -26.19 17.65 32.91
C VAL A 155 -26.07 19.13 32.56
N THR A 156 -27.22 19.80 32.54
CA THR A 156 -27.36 21.25 32.43
C THR A 156 -27.06 21.92 33.75
N ALA A 157 -26.26 22.98 33.77
CA ALA A 157 -26.29 24.04 34.82
C ALA A 157 -25.61 25.34 34.31
N PRO A 158 -25.85 26.51 34.95
CA PRO A 158 -26.38 27.63 34.21
C PRO A 158 -25.37 28.78 33.97
N VAL A 159 -25.84 29.72 33.15
CA VAL A 159 -25.21 30.96 32.72
C VAL A 159 -24.79 31.88 33.87
N ALA A 160 -23.57 32.44 33.81
CA ALA A 160 -23.25 33.72 34.40
C ALA A 160 -22.41 34.55 33.44
N SER A 161 -22.98 35.63 33.00
CA SER A 161 -22.40 36.74 32.24
C SER A 161 -21.41 37.54 33.05
N VAL A 162 -20.25 37.90 32.53
CA VAL A 162 -19.59 39.18 32.83
C VAL A 162 -18.76 39.62 31.63
N SER A 163 -19.06 40.85 31.27
CA SER A 163 -18.43 41.75 30.27
C SER A 163 -17.01 42.16 30.65
N GLY A 164 -16.20 42.48 29.64
CA GLY A 164 -15.00 43.29 29.81
C GLY A 164 -13.92 43.11 28.77
N SER A 165 -13.98 43.85 27.67
CA SER A 165 -12.77 44.33 26.97
C SER A 165 -12.17 45.50 27.74
N PRO A 166 -10.89 45.90 27.59
CA PRO A 166 -10.29 46.30 26.32
C PRO A 166 -8.76 46.17 26.18
N ASN A 167 -8.36 46.24 24.93
CA ASN A 167 -7.15 46.93 24.36
C ASN A 167 -5.72 46.78 24.95
N ILE A 168 -4.73 46.56 24.14
CA ILE A 168 -3.73 47.47 23.53
C ILE A 168 -2.38 46.76 23.31
N ILE A 169 -1.92 46.73 22.05
CA ILE A 169 -0.62 47.06 21.46
C ILE A 169 0.69 46.64 22.23
N VAL A 170 1.53 45.83 21.63
CA VAL A 170 2.78 46.15 20.91
C VAL A 170 3.17 44.97 20.03
#